data_2f80301b328ef797908acec7fe28ca02
#
_entry.id   2f80301b328ef797908acec7fe28ca02
#
_cell.length_a   1.000
_cell.length_b   1.000
_cell.length_c   1.000
_cell.angle_alpha   90.00
_cell.angle_beta   90.00
_cell.angle_gamma   90.00
#
_symmetry.space_group_name_H-M   'P 1'
#
loop_
_entity.id
_entity.type
_entity.pdbx_description
1 polymer ?
#
loop_
_entity_poly.entity_id
_entity_poly.type
_entity_poly.pdbx_seq_one_letter_code
_entity_poly.pdbx_strand_id
1 'polypeptide(L)'
;MKLFKGLIIMLILNLSLFSLTSCQTNSTDTLAYDPISPEEAKTLMDTETDYVILDVRTAEEYAEGHIPNAVNLDHEDVPSKAETMLPDKDALILVYCRSGRRSKIAAEALVDLGYTNVKEFGGIIDWPYEIVK
;
A
#
# COMPACT_ATOMS: atom_id res chain seq x y z
N MET A 1 33.05 69.67 -35.49
CA MET A 1 32.41 68.70 -36.34
C MET A 1 33.12 67.37 -36.30
N LYS A 2 33.00 66.61 -35.32
CA LYS A 2 33.30 65.14 -35.35
C LYS A 2 32.55 64.48 -34.24
N LEU A 3 31.60 63.65 -34.66
CA LEU A 3 30.84 62.79 -33.85
C LEU A 3 31.73 61.73 -33.24
N PHE A 4 32.00 61.80 -31.96
CA PHE A 4 32.56 60.68 -31.27
C PHE A 4 31.42 59.76 -30.80
N LYS A 5 31.32 58.70 -31.55
CA LYS A 5 30.50 57.60 -31.15
C LYS A 5 31.14 56.93 -29.93
N GLY A 6 30.66 57.26 -28.80
CA GLY A 6 30.94 56.51 -27.58
C GLY A 6 30.33 55.10 -27.72
N LEU A 7 31.18 54.17 -28.03
CA LEU A 7 30.80 52.74 -27.95
C LEU A 7 30.78 52.37 -26.52
N ILE A 8 29.60 52.48 -25.93
CA ILE A 8 29.34 51.86 -24.59
C ILE A 8 29.26 50.39 -24.81
N ILE A 9 30.35 49.73 -24.56
CA ILE A 9 30.35 48.29 -24.41
C ILE A 9 29.67 48.00 -23.08
N MET A 10 28.38 47.72 -23.14
CA MET A 10 27.67 47.13 -22.05
C MET A 10 28.17 45.68 -21.88
N LEU A 11 29.08 45.53 -20.97
CA LEU A 11 29.47 44.24 -20.46
C LEU A 11 28.29 43.69 -19.66
N ILE A 12 27.41 42.99 -20.37
CA ILE A 12 26.36 42.24 -19.68
C ILE A 12 27.03 41.07 -18.99
N LEU A 13 27.31 41.27 -17.72
CA LEU A 13 27.71 40.21 -16.81
C LEU A 13 26.49 39.31 -16.64
N ASN A 14 26.38 38.30 -17.47
CA ASN A 14 25.42 37.22 -17.27
C ASN A 14 25.84 36.47 -16.02
N LEU A 15 25.34 36.94 -14.89
CA LEU A 15 25.35 36.17 -13.66
C LEU A 15 24.33 35.05 -13.86
N SER A 16 24.79 33.94 -14.43
CA SER A 16 24.04 32.71 -14.46
C SER A 16 23.80 32.28 -13.02
N LEU A 17 22.63 32.67 -12.52
CA LEU A 17 22.09 32.09 -11.30
C LEU A 17 21.86 30.60 -11.60
N PHE A 18 22.86 29.82 -11.27
CA PHE A 18 22.71 28.36 -11.27
C PHE A 18 21.78 28.05 -10.09
N SER A 19 20.49 28.07 -10.36
CA SER A 19 19.52 27.52 -9.45
C SER A 19 19.82 26.04 -9.32
N LEU A 20 20.55 25.68 -8.28
CA LEU A 20 20.57 24.32 -7.77
C LEU A 20 19.15 24.00 -7.33
N THR A 21 18.37 23.52 -8.27
CA THR A 21 17.13 22.82 -7.94
C THR A 21 17.59 21.55 -7.24
N SER A 22 17.64 21.65 -5.93
CA SER A 22 17.71 20.49 -5.05
C SER A 22 16.48 19.65 -5.39
N CYS A 23 16.65 18.59 -6.17
CA CYS A 23 15.73 17.51 -6.18
C CYS A 23 15.74 16.90 -4.78
N GLN A 24 14.89 17.43 -3.91
CA GLN A 24 14.43 16.67 -2.78
C GLN A 24 13.64 15.51 -3.37
N THR A 25 14.31 14.38 -3.53
CA THR A 25 13.63 13.11 -3.59
C THR A 25 12.98 12.93 -2.23
N ASN A 26 11.79 13.46 -2.07
CA ASN A 26 10.86 12.93 -1.10
C ASN A 26 10.64 11.49 -1.54
N SER A 27 11.42 10.58 -0.98
CA SER A 27 11.04 9.19 -0.88
C SER A 27 9.85 9.19 0.08
N THR A 28 8.68 9.57 -0.43
CA THR A 28 7.44 9.05 0.09
C THR A 28 7.56 7.58 -0.20
N ASP A 29 7.90 6.81 0.81
CA ASP A 29 7.82 5.35 0.79
C ASP A 29 6.33 5.06 0.64
N THR A 30 5.86 5.13 -0.62
CA THR A 30 4.47 4.87 -0.96
C THR A 30 4.34 3.38 -0.86
N LEU A 31 3.76 2.91 0.23
CA LEU A 31 3.40 1.51 0.38
C LEU A 31 2.59 1.12 -0.87
N ALA A 32 2.96 0.01 -1.47
CA ALA A 32 2.31 -0.48 -2.66
C ALA A 32 0.95 -1.14 -2.35
N TYR A 33 0.64 -1.36 -1.08
CA TYR A 33 -0.68 -1.70 -0.55
C TYR A 33 -1.23 -0.53 0.27
N ASP A 34 -2.51 -0.55 0.58
CA ASP A 34 -3.22 0.54 1.25
C ASP A 34 -3.54 0.14 2.71
N PRO A 35 -2.86 0.71 3.71
CA PRO A 35 -3.21 0.48 5.10
C PRO A 35 -4.49 1.24 5.47
N ILE A 36 -5.45 0.52 6.05
CA ILE A 36 -6.74 1.07 6.48
C ILE A 36 -7.04 0.69 7.94
N SER A 37 -7.99 1.36 8.56
CA SER A 37 -8.47 1.01 9.90
C SER A 37 -9.42 -0.20 9.88
N PRO A 38 -9.63 -0.88 11.02
CA PRO A 38 -10.68 -1.90 11.15
C PRO A 38 -12.09 -1.38 10.80
N GLU A 39 -12.40 -0.13 11.11
CA GLU A 39 -13.67 0.51 10.80
C GLU A 39 -13.85 0.75 9.31
N GLU A 40 -12.80 1.17 8.63
CA GLU A 40 -12.80 1.31 7.17
C GLU A 40 -12.94 -0.05 6.49
N ALA A 41 -12.24 -1.07 6.98
CA ALA A 41 -12.39 -2.43 6.48
C ALA A 41 -13.83 -2.94 6.66
N LYS A 42 -14.43 -2.71 7.83
CA LYS A 42 -15.85 -3.06 8.09
C LYS A 42 -16.80 -2.34 7.14
N THR A 43 -16.56 -1.06 6.90
CA THR A 43 -17.36 -0.27 5.95
C THR A 43 -17.29 -0.86 4.53
N LEU A 44 -16.10 -1.24 4.07
CA LEU A 44 -15.93 -1.90 2.77
C LEU A 44 -16.67 -3.24 2.73
N MET A 45 -16.57 -4.05 3.79
CA MET A 45 -17.32 -5.32 3.88
C MET A 45 -18.84 -5.13 3.82
N ASP A 46 -19.34 -4.01 4.33
CA ASP A 46 -20.78 -3.72 4.35
C ASP A 46 -21.29 -3.09 3.04
N THR A 47 -20.43 -2.42 2.27
CA THR A 47 -20.81 -1.65 1.08
C THR A 47 -20.41 -2.32 -0.24
N GLU A 48 -19.33 -3.09 -0.24
CA GLU A 48 -18.85 -3.80 -1.43
C GLU A 48 -19.49 -5.19 -1.54
N THR A 49 -19.67 -5.67 -2.77
CA THR A 49 -20.26 -6.97 -3.04
C THR A 49 -19.24 -8.01 -3.50
N ASP A 50 -18.07 -7.57 -3.94
CA ASP A 50 -17.04 -8.43 -4.50
C ASP A 50 -15.68 -8.13 -3.85
N TYR A 51 -15.39 -8.85 -2.79
CA TYR A 51 -14.15 -8.73 -2.04
C TYR A 51 -13.75 -10.05 -1.39
N VAL A 52 -12.50 -10.16 -1.01
CA VAL A 52 -11.96 -11.29 -0.24
C VAL A 52 -11.43 -10.77 1.09
N ILE A 53 -11.80 -11.40 2.19
CA ILE A 53 -11.17 -11.22 3.50
C ILE A 53 -10.13 -12.31 3.65
N LEU A 54 -8.87 -11.93 3.78
CA LEU A 54 -7.74 -12.85 3.87
C LEU A 54 -7.12 -12.85 5.26
N ASP A 55 -7.34 -13.95 5.98
CA ASP A 55 -6.70 -14.23 7.27
C ASP A 55 -5.35 -14.92 7.01
N VAL A 56 -4.25 -14.23 7.30
CA VAL A 56 -2.90 -14.74 7.04
C VAL A 56 -2.21 -15.30 8.29
N ARG A 57 -3.03 -15.69 9.28
CA ARG A 57 -2.57 -16.43 10.45
C ARG A 57 -2.44 -17.92 10.14
N THR A 58 -1.96 -18.69 11.13
CA THR A 58 -1.94 -20.14 11.00
C THR A 58 -3.35 -20.74 10.94
N ALA A 59 -3.46 -21.96 10.46
CA ALA A 59 -4.73 -22.68 10.42
C ALA A 59 -5.32 -22.91 11.83
N GLU A 60 -4.48 -23.13 12.82
CA GLU A 60 -4.88 -23.31 14.21
C GLU A 60 -5.48 -22.01 14.78
N GLU A 61 -4.84 -20.87 14.57
CA GLU A 61 -5.37 -19.55 14.98
C GLU A 61 -6.71 -19.25 14.31
N TYR A 62 -6.82 -19.54 13.01
CA TYR A 62 -8.06 -19.38 12.26
C TYR A 62 -9.20 -20.22 12.84
N ALA A 63 -8.94 -21.48 13.18
CA ALA A 63 -9.92 -22.39 13.77
C ALA A 63 -10.39 -21.95 15.16
N GLU A 64 -9.57 -21.26 15.93
CA GLU A 64 -9.93 -20.71 17.24
C GLU A 64 -10.92 -19.53 17.15
N GLY A 65 -10.96 -18.85 16.01
CA GLY A 65 -11.87 -17.75 15.73
C GLY A 65 -11.32 -16.86 14.62
N HIS A 66 -12.20 -16.41 13.73
CA HIS A 66 -11.84 -15.57 12.57
C HIS A 66 -12.98 -14.61 12.21
N ILE A 67 -12.67 -13.62 11.41
CA ILE A 67 -13.69 -12.69 10.90
C ILE A 67 -14.64 -13.47 9.96
N PRO A 68 -15.98 -13.26 10.07
CA PRO A 68 -16.94 -13.97 9.22
C PRO A 68 -16.58 -13.85 7.73
N ASN A 69 -16.69 -14.96 7.01
CA ASN A 69 -16.37 -15.10 5.59
C ASN A 69 -14.87 -14.98 5.22
N ALA A 70 -13.97 -14.84 6.18
CA ALA A 70 -12.55 -14.84 5.90
C ALA A 70 -12.09 -16.22 5.35
N VAL A 71 -11.19 -16.18 4.39
CA VAL A 71 -10.45 -17.36 3.94
C VAL A 71 -9.06 -17.35 4.57
N ASN A 72 -8.53 -18.52 4.89
CA ASN A 72 -7.23 -18.65 5.55
C ASN A 72 -6.13 -19.03 4.56
N LEU A 73 -5.06 -18.27 4.58
CA LEU A 73 -3.80 -18.59 3.90
C LEU A 73 -2.66 -18.04 4.73
N ASP A 74 -1.88 -18.93 5.36
CA ASP A 74 -0.73 -18.51 6.17
C ASP A 74 0.18 -17.55 5.37
N HIS A 75 0.66 -16.50 6.02
CA HIS A 75 1.51 -15.47 5.38
C HIS A 75 2.76 -16.06 4.70
N GLU A 76 3.30 -17.16 5.25
CA GLU A 76 4.46 -17.85 4.65
C GLU A 76 4.10 -18.55 3.33
N ASP A 77 2.85 -18.93 3.16
CA ASP A 77 2.34 -19.60 1.97
C ASP A 77 1.84 -18.64 0.88
N VAL A 78 1.69 -17.36 1.19
CA VAL A 78 1.18 -16.36 0.23
C VAL A 78 2.00 -16.34 -1.08
N PRO A 79 3.34 -16.31 -1.07
CA PRO A 79 4.11 -16.26 -2.32
C PRO A 79 3.88 -17.44 -3.25
N SER A 80 3.58 -18.62 -2.69
CA SER A 80 3.47 -19.87 -3.47
C SER A 80 2.03 -20.30 -3.77
N LYS A 81 1.05 -19.86 -2.98
CA LYS A 81 -0.33 -20.36 -3.06
C LYS A 81 -1.38 -19.29 -3.40
N ALA A 82 -1.05 -18.01 -3.25
CA ALA A 82 -2.05 -16.94 -3.46
C ALA A 82 -2.65 -16.96 -4.86
N GLU A 83 -1.86 -17.13 -5.90
CA GLU A 83 -2.35 -17.09 -7.28
C GLU A 83 -3.36 -18.22 -7.60
N THR A 84 -3.23 -19.36 -6.93
CA THR A 84 -4.20 -20.47 -7.06
C THR A 84 -5.47 -20.20 -6.26
N MET A 85 -5.35 -19.64 -5.06
CA MET A 85 -6.49 -19.38 -4.17
C MET A 85 -7.26 -18.12 -4.57
N LEU A 86 -6.57 -17.12 -5.10
CA LEU A 86 -7.07 -15.80 -5.42
C LEU A 86 -6.74 -15.46 -6.88
N PRO A 87 -7.42 -16.05 -7.85
CA PRO A 87 -7.04 -15.94 -9.27
C PRO A 87 -7.28 -14.54 -9.85
N ASP A 88 -8.20 -13.74 -9.27
CA ASP A 88 -8.46 -12.38 -9.72
C ASP A 88 -7.48 -11.40 -9.05
N LYS A 89 -6.51 -10.93 -9.82
CA LYS A 89 -5.49 -9.98 -9.37
C LYS A 89 -6.00 -8.57 -9.12
N ASP A 90 -7.18 -8.23 -9.60
CA ASP A 90 -7.80 -6.91 -9.43
C ASP A 90 -8.90 -6.91 -8.34
N ALA A 91 -9.18 -8.07 -7.75
CA ALA A 91 -10.13 -8.16 -6.65
C ALA A 91 -9.68 -7.33 -5.44
N LEU A 92 -10.65 -6.75 -4.73
CA LEU A 92 -10.40 -6.13 -3.43
C LEU A 92 -10.05 -7.21 -2.41
N ILE A 93 -8.85 -7.16 -1.87
CA ILE A 93 -8.37 -8.09 -0.84
C ILE A 93 -8.15 -7.32 0.45
N LEU A 94 -8.87 -7.71 1.49
CA LEU A 94 -8.78 -7.16 2.84
C LEU A 94 -7.97 -8.13 3.69
N VAL A 95 -6.74 -7.75 4.04
CA VAL A 95 -5.77 -8.63 4.69
C VAL A 95 -5.63 -8.31 6.16
N TYR A 96 -5.66 -9.32 7.01
CA TYR A 96 -5.40 -9.17 8.43
C TYR A 96 -4.63 -10.37 9.00
N CYS A 97 -4.02 -10.16 10.17
CA CYS A 97 -3.43 -11.24 10.96
C CYS A 97 -3.85 -11.13 12.43
N ARG A 98 -2.97 -11.46 13.37
CA ARG A 98 -3.25 -11.29 14.79
C ARG A 98 -3.04 -9.86 15.26
N SER A 99 -1.89 -9.24 14.94
CA SER A 99 -1.45 -7.94 15.46
C SER A 99 -0.93 -6.97 14.38
N GLY A 100 -0.97 -7.35 13.11
CA GLY A 100 -0.59 -6.49 11.97
C GLY A 100 0.79 -6.75 11.36
N ARG A 101 1.69 -7.50 12.01
CA ARG A 101 3.04 -7.75 11.46
C ARG A 101 3.01 -8.69 10.23
N ARG A 102 2.36 -9.83 10.35
CA ARG A 102 2.27 -10.84 9.27
C ARG A 102 1.42 -10.35 8.11
N SER A 103 0.37 -9.58 8.39
CA SER A 103 -0.52 -9.03 7.35
C SER A 103 0.20 -8.01 6.46
N LYS A 104 1.12 -7.23 6.98
CA LYS A 104 1.97 -6.33 6.20
C LYS A 104 2.90 -7.10 5.27
N ILE A 105 3.55 -8.15 5.78
CA ILE A 105 4.41 -9.04 4.97
C ILE A 105 3.58 -9.69 3.85
N ALA A 106 2.39 -10.19 4.18
CA ALA A 106 1.50 -10.80 3.21
C ALA A 106 1.00 -9.79 2.16
N ALA A 107 0.66 -8.58 2.56
CA ALA A 107 0.23 -7.53 1.65
C ALA A 107 1.33 -7.15 0.66
N GLU A 108 2.58 -7.00 1.11
CA GLU A 108 3.74 -6.77 0.25
C GLU A 108 3.93 -7.93 -0.74
N ALA A 109 3.84 -9.18 -0.28
CA ALA A 109 3.96 -10.36 -1.14
C ALA A 109 2.86 -10.42 -2.20
N LEU A 110 1.62 -10.06 -1.86
CA LEU A 110 0.51 -9.96 -2.82
C LEU A 110 0.79 -8.91 -3.90
N VAL A 111 1.26 -7.73 -3.50
CA VAL A 111 1.63 -6.68 -4.46
C VAL A 111 2.75 -7.14 -5.39
N ASP A 112 3.77 -7.80 -4.86
CA ASP A 112 4.87 -8.36 -5.66
C ASP A 112 4.38 -9.41 -6.67
N LEU A 113 3.31 -10.13 -6.36
CA LEU A 113 2.64 -11.07 -7.26
C LEU A 113 1.73 -10.39 -8.31
N GLY A 114 1.56 -9.06 -8.24
CA GLY A 114 0.76 -8.29 -9.19
C GLY A 114 -0.69 -8.03 -8.77
N TYR A 115 -1.06 -8.27 -7.51
CA TYR A 115 -2.37 -7.87 -6.99
C TYR A 115 -2.44 -6.35 -6.86
N THR A 116 -3.50 -5.75 -7.38
CA THR A 116 -3.61 -4.29 -7.59
C THR A 116 -4.48 -3.58 -6.56
N ASN A 117 -5.25 -4.32 -5.75
CA ASN A 117 -6.22 -3.74 -4.83
C ASN A 117 -6.15 -4.42 -3.44
N VAL A 118 -5.01 -4.24 -2.78
CA VAL A 118 -4.69 -4.85 -1.49
C VAL A 118 -4.81 -3.81 -0.39
N LYS A 119 -5.66 -4.07 0.60
CA LYS A 119 -5.82 -3.24 1.80
C LYS A 119 -5.50 -4.07 3.04
N GLU A 120 -4.66 -3.53 3.90
CA GLU A 120 -4.21 -4.17 5.14
C GLU A 120 -4.83 -3.45 6.32
N PHE A 121 -5.49 -4.18 7.25
CA PHE A 121 -6.21 -3.54 8.36
C PHE A 121 -5.80 -4.03 9.76
N GLY A 122 -4.58 -4.51 9.89
CA GLY A 122 -4.00 -4.82 11.21
C GLY A 122 -4.31 -6.21 11.70
N GLY A 123 -4.79 -6.33 12.91
CA GLY A 123 -4.94 -7.60 13.59
C GLY A 123 -6.29 -7.83 14.21
N ILE A 124 -6.66 -9.10 14.36
CA ILE A 124 -7.92 -9.50 14.99
C ILE A 124 -8.03 -9.06 16.46
N ILE A 125 -6.90 -8.81 17.12
CA ILE A 125 -6.89 -8.29 18.49
C ILE A 125 -7.52 -6.89 18.60
N ASP A 126 -7.49 -6.12 17.53
CA ASP A 126 -8.06 -4.77 17.45
C ASP A 126 -9.42 -4.74 16.71
N TRP A 127 -9.93 -5.91 16.31
CA TRP A 127 -11.20 -6.03 15.60
C TRP A 127 -12.37 -5.95 16.58
N PRO A 128 -13.19 -4.87 16.55
CA PRO A 128 -14.24 -4.66 17.54
C PRO A 128 -15.57 -5.29 17.17
N TYR A 129 -15.63 -6.07 16.10
CA TYR A 129 -16.86 -6.65 15.57
C TYR A 129 -16.90 -8.15 15.77
N GLU A 130 -17.90 -8.81 15.20
CA GLU A 130 -18.14 -10.24 15.32
C GLU A 130 -16.96 -11.07 14.80
N ILE A 131 -16.69 -12.19 15.51
CA ILE A 131 -15.85 -13.29 15.07
C ILE A 131 -16.62 -14.59 15.18
N VAL A 132 -16.30 -15.56 14.33
CA VAL A 132 -16.91 -16.89 14.28
C VAL A 132 -15.85 -17.98 14.39
N LYS A 133 -16.28 -19.22 14.66
CA LYS A 133 -15.42 -20.42 14.69
C LYS A 133 -15.81 -21.39 13.60
#